data_91a08f4101ce552dbd4a9b003998170e
#
_entry.id   91a08f4101ce552dbd4a9b003998170e
#
_cell.length_a   1.000
_cell.length_b   1.000
_cell.length_c   1.000
_cell.angle_alpha   90.00
_cell.angle_beta   90.00
_cell.angle_gamma   90.00
#
_symmetry.space_group_name_H-M   'P 1'
#
loop_
_entity.id
_entity.type
_entity.pdbx_description
1 polymer ?
#
loop_
_entity_poly.entity_id
_entity_poly.type
_entity_poly.pdbx_seq_one_letter_code
_entity_poly.pdbx_strand_id
1 'polypeptide(L)'
;PVLVAARDPATGALGSVCRVMSGLKDEFYREFTTRMLGGEISDDRRPPGSRLLRAGPAPGVVTGETCKYWFNPEIIWEVKGADLSLSPVHKAAVGLVHAQRGISLRFPRFLRERPDKSVRDAATFAEVAERYRAQSNVSK
;
A
#
# COMPACT_ATOMS: atom_id res chain seq x y z
N PRO A 1 9.73 -6.58 0.06
CA PRO A 1 8.46 -6.07 -0.46
C PRO A 1 7.86 -4.99 0.43
N VAL A 2 7.09 -4.11 -0.17
CA VAL A 2 6.44 -3.00 0.53
C VAL A 2 4.93 -3.08 0.33
N LEU A 3 4.19 -3.04 1.42
CA LEU A 3 2.72 -3.05 1.38
C LEU A 3 2.24 -1.63 1.06
N VAL A 4 1.37 -1.51 0.06
CA VAL A 4 0.80 -0.22 -0.34
C VAL A 4 -0.71 -0.26 -0.28
N ALA A 5 -1.33 0.92 -0.15
CA ALA A 5 -2.75 1.06 0.10
C ALA A 5 -3.37 2.19 -0.72
N ALA A 6 -4.69 2.06 -0.95
CA ALA A 6 -5.54 3.14 -1.42
C ALA A 6 -6.33 3.69 -0.23
N ARG A 7 -7.03 4.80 -0.41
CA ARG A 7 -7.73 5.47 0.70
C ARG A 7 -9.23 5.62 0.47
N ASP A 8 -9.95 5.68 1.58
CA ASP A 8 -11.35 6.09 1.61
C ASP A 8 -11.40 7.57 1.99
N PRO A 9 -11.79 8.46 1.06
CA PRO A 9 -11.81 9.89 1.39
C PRO A 9 -12.86 10.29 2.43
N ALA A 10 -13.88 9.46 2.62
CA ALA A 10 -14.95 9.76 3.59
C ALA A 10 -14.48 9.53 5.04
N THR A 11 -13.64 8.52 5.28
CA THR A 11 -13.20 8.14 6.62
C THR A 11 -11.71 8.35 6.87
N GLY A 12 -10.92 8.48 5.80
CA GLY A 12 -9.46 8.49 5.89
C GLY A 12 -8.85 7.11 6.03
N ALA A 13 -9.65 6.04 6.01
CA ALA A 13 -9.15 4.68 6.11
C ALA A 13 -8.26 4.35 4.92
N LEU A 14 -7.26 3.49 5.14
CA LEU A 14 -6.35 3.01 4.12
C LEU A 14 -6.49 1.49 4.01
N GLY A 15 -6.90 1.02 2.84
CA GLY A 15 -7.02 -0.41 2.56
C GLY A 15 -5.90 -0.88 1.66
N SER A 16 -5.24 -1.98 2.03
CA SER A 16 -4.12 -2.49 1.25
C SER A 16 -4.58 -2.94 -0.14
N VAL A 17 -3.71 -2.75 -1.14
CA VAL A 17 -3.97 -3.13 -2.55
C VAL A 17 -2.99 -4.17 -3.05
N CYS A 18 -1.77 -4.19 -2.55
CA CYS A 18 -0.75 -5.16 -2.98
C CYS A 18 0.53 -5.02 -2.17
N ARG A 19 1.43 -6.00 -2.37
CA ARG A 19 2.83 -5.91 -1.95
C ARG A 19 3.69 -5.67 -3.19
N VAL A 20 4.54 -4.68 -3.14
CA VAL A 20 5.39 -4.30 -4.28
C VAL A 20 6.80 -4.84 -4.05
N MET A 21 7.30 -5.61 -5.01
CA MET A 21 8.66 -6.14 -5.02
C MET A 21 9.39 -5.78 -6.30
N SER A 22 8.69 -5.80 -7.43
CA SER A 22 9.26 -5.58 -8.76
C SER A 22 9.44 -4.09 -9.04
N GLY A 23 10.46 -3.77 -9.83
CA GLY A 23 10.73 -2.39 -10.23
C GLY A 23 11.57 -1.62 -9.22
N LEU A 24 11.90 -2.23 -8.09
CA LEU A 24 12.74 -1.62 -7.05
C LEU A 24 14.20 -1.94 -7.36
N LYS A 25 14.97 -0.92 -7.72
CA LYS A 25 16.41 -1.06 -7.89
C LYS A 25 17.07 -1.24 -6.53
N ASP A 26 18.13 -2.03 -6.47
CA ASP A 26 18.82 -2.35 -5.21
C ASP A 26 19.23 -1.09 -4.45
N GLU A 27 19.76 -0.09 -5.14
CA GLU A 27 20.15 1.17 -4.51
C GLU A 27 18.98 1.91 -3.90
N PHE A 28 17.87 1.99 -4.64
CA PHE A 28 16.65 2.65 -4.14
C PHE A 28 16.08 1.89 -2.95
N TYR A 29 15.98 0.57 -3.04
CA TYR A 29 15.42 -0.25 -1.96
C TYR A 29 16.25 -0.10 -0.69
N ARG A 30 17.56 -0.09 -0.83
CA ARG A 30 18.49 0.06 0.29
C ARG A 30 18.37 1.45 0.94
N GLU A 31 18.33 2.50 0.12
CA GLU A 31 18.14 3.88 0.59
C GLU A 31 16.78 4.05 1.26
N PHE A 32 15.72 3.53 0.65
CA PHE A 32 14.37 3.60 1.19
C PHE A 32 14.29 2.90 2.53
N THR A 33 14.83 1.69 2.62
CA THR A 33 14.84 0.92 3.87
C THR A 33 15.57 1.67 4.98
N THR A 34 16.75 2.21 4.67
CA THR A 34 17.53 2.99 5.62
C THR A 34 16.77 4.23 6.10
N ARG A 35 16.15 4.93 5.16
CA ARG A 35 15.36 6.13 5.46
C ARG A 35 14.17 5.82 6.36
N MET A 36 13.44 4.74 6.07
CA MET A 36 12.25 4.35 6.83
C MET A 36 12.60 3.81 8.21
N LEU A 37 13.67 3.05 8.30
CA LEU A 37 14.12 2.50 9.58
C LEU A 37 14.97 3.48 10.39
N GLY A 38 15.46 4.54 9.75
CA GLY A 38 16.32 5.53 10.40
C GLY A 38 17.76 5.05 10.58
N GLY A 39 18.14 3.96 9.88
CA GLY A 39 19.43 3.30 9.99
C GLY A 39 19.26 1.80 10.24
N GLU A 40 20.33 1.14 10.67
CA GLU A 40 20.26 -0.29 10.98
C GLU A 40 19.56 -0.52 12.32
N ILE A 41 18.65 -1.48 12.36
CA ILE A 41 18.01 -1.91 13.59
C ILE A 41 18.89 -2.99 14.22
N SER A 42 19.39 -2.73 15.42
CA SER A 42 20.13 -3.71 16.22
C SER A 42 19.48 -3.82 17.59
N ASP A 43 19.38 -5.06 18.11
CA ASP A 43 18.92 -5.36 19.47
C ASP A 43 17.58 -4.68 19.83
N ASP A 44 16.61 -4.70 18.93
CA ASP A 44 15.28 -4.08 19.08
C ASP A 44 15.32 -2.56 19.32
N ARG A 45 16.47 -1.95 19.20
CA ARG A 45 16.61 -0.50 19.33
C ARG A 45 16.30 0.18 18.01
N ARG A 46 15.48 1.21 18.11
CA ARG A 46 15.16 2.03 16.94
C ARG A 46 16.13 3.20 16.86
N PRO A 47 16.75 3.40 15.68
CA PRO A 47 17.55 4.59 15.49
C PRO A 47 16.67 5.86 15.59
N PRO A 48 17.25 6.99 16.03
CA PRO A 48 16.55 8.27 15.96
C PRO A 48 16.09 8.56 14.53
N GLY A 49 14.88 9.07 14.38
CA GLY A 49 14.30 9.37 13.07
C GLY A 49 13.62 8.19 12.38
N SER A 50 13.58 7.03 13.03
CA SER A 50 12.85 5.88 12.49
C SER A 50 11.36 6.18 12.37
N ARG A 51 10.77 5.79 11.24
CA ARG A 51 9.32 5.90 10.99
C ARG A 51 8.58 4.63 11.37
N LEU A 52 9.26 3.71 12.01
CA LEU A 52 8.74 2.41 12.41
C LEU A 52 7.74 2.54 13.56
N LEU A 53 6.59 1.89 13.42
CA LEU A 53 5.55 1.83 14.44
C LEU A 53 5.75 0.58 15.31
N ARG A 54 5.49 0.69 16.63
CA ARG A 54 5.67 -0.43 17.56
C ARG A 54 4.45 -1.34 17.66
N ALA A 55 3.27 -0.74 17.56
CA ALA A 55 2.02 -1.44 17.86
C ALA A 55 1.37 -2.11 16.65
N GLY A 56 2.09 -2.22 15.52
CA GLY A 56 1.53 -2.75 14.30
C GLY A 56 1.07 -1.63 13.36
N PRO A 57 0.06 -1.86 12.50
CA PRO A 57 -0.36 -0.87 11.51
C PRO A 57 -0.89 0.40 12.18
N ALA A 58 -0.73 1.53 11.48
CA ALA A 58 -1.29 2.81 11.93
C ALA A 58 -2.81 2.73 12.03
N PRO A 59 -3.45 3.55 12.90
CA PRO A 59 -4.90 3.61 12.96
C PRO A 59 -5.51 3.91 11.59
N GLY A 60 -6.56 3.18 11.23
CA GLY A 60 -7.24 3.33 9.95
C GLY A 60 -6.67 2.48 8.82
N VAL A 61 -5.55 1.82 9.02
CA VAL A 61 -5.01 0.86 8.04
C VAL A 61 -5.74 -0.46 8.17
N VAL A 62 -6.33 -0.94 7.07
CA VAL A 62 -7.12 -2.17 7.04
C VAL A 62 -6.46 -3.13 6.05
N THR A 63 -6.06 -4.30 6.53
CA THR A 63 -5.41 -5.32 5.71
C THR A 63 -5.48 -6.68 6.38
N GLY A 64 -5.51 -7.73 5.55
CA GLY A 64 -5.31 -9.11 6.03
C GLY A 64 -3.86 -9.55 5.99
N GLU A 65 -2.95 -8.67 5.53
CA GLU A 65 -1.52 -8.97 5.46
C GLU A 65 -0.86 -8.85 6.83
N THR A 66 0.18 -9.65 7.04
CA THR A 66 1.04 -9.56 8.21
C THR A 66 2.42 -9.06 7.76
N CYS A 67 2.90 -8.00 8.37
CA CYS A 67 4.20 -7.42 8.07
C CYS A 67 5.09 -7.45 9.30
N LYS A 68 6.39 -7.66 9.09
CA LYS A 68 7.37 -7.58 10.16
C LYS A 68 7.53 -6.16 10.66
N TYR A 69 7.49 -5.19 9.75
CA TYR A 69 7.64 -3.78 10.07
C TYR A 69 6.44 -3.01 9.55
N TRP A 70 5.92 -2.09 10.37
CA TRP A 70 4.83 -1.19 10.02
C TRP A 70 5.30 0.24 10.11
N PHE A 71 4.96 1.05 9.11
CA PHE A 71 5.33 2.46 9.07
C PHE A 71 4.09 3.35 9.08
N ASN A 72 4.27 4.58 9.54
CA ASN A 72 3.21 5.57 9.40
C ASN A 72 3.04 5.89 7.91
N PRO A 73 1.81 5.80 7.36
CA PRO A 73 1.60 6.03 5.93
C PRO A 73 1.71 7.51 5.57
N GLU A 74 2.83 7.89 5.00
CA GLU A 74 3.14 9.28 4.64
C GLU A 74 3.65 9.41 3.20
N ILE A 75 4.13 8.33 2.60
CA ILE A 75 4.84 8.34 1.34
C ILE A 75 3.95 7.79 0.25
N ILE A 76 3.93 8.46 -0.90
CA ILE A 76 3.15 8.05 -2.06
C ILE A 76 4.06 7.43 -3.11
N TRP A 77 3.71 6.26 -3.58
CA TRP A 77 4.38 5.54 -4.65
C TRP A 77 3.49 5.45 -5.87
N GLU A 78 4.08 5.65 -7.04
CA GLU A 78 3.41 5.35 -8.30
C GLU A 78 3.73 3.90 -8.66
N VAL A 79 2.67 3.09 -8.78
CA VAL A 79 2.76 1.65 -9.00
C VAL A 79 1.84 1.29 -10.16
N LYS A 80 2.30 0.41 -11.04
CA LYS A 80 1.44 -0.13 -12.08
C LYS A 80 1.32 -1.65 -11.93
N GLY A 81 0.25 -2.21 -12.45
CA GLY A 81 0.04 -3.65 -12.47
C GLY A 81 -0.62 -4.09 -13.75
N ALA A 82 -0.81 -5.40 -13.90
CA ALA A 82 -1.42 -5.99 -15.10
C ALA A 82 -2.94 -5.81 -15.09
N ASP A 83 -3.57 -6.10 -13.94
CA ASP A 83 -5.01 -5.96 -13.78
C ASP A 83 -5.37 -5.90 -12.29
N LEU A 84 -6.65 -5.78 -12.02
CA LEU A 84 -7.20 -5.78 -10.66
C LEU A 84 -8.04 -7.05 -10.46
N SER A 85 -8.02 -7.59 -9.26
CA SER A 85 -8.80 -8.79 -8.92
C SER A 85 -9.37 -8.66 -7.51
N LEU A 86 -10.40 -9.46 -7.22
CA LEU A 86 -10.95 -9.54 -5.86
C LEU A 86 -9.97 -10.28 -4.96
N SER A 87 -9.88 -9.84 -3.71
CA SER A 87 -8.94 -10.40 -2.75
C SER A 87 -9.58 -10.53 -1.37
N PRO A 88 -9.37 -11.67 -0.67
CA PRO A 88 -9.77 -11.78 0.73
C PRO A 88 -8.77 -11.11 1.69
N VAL A 89 -7.58 -10.77 1.22
CA VAL A 89 -6.47 -10.27 2.03
C VAL A 89 -6.33 -8.75 1.92
N HIS A 90 -6.37 -8.22 0.69
CA HIS A 90 -6.27 -6.78 0.47
C HIS A 90 -7.66 -6.15 0.58
N LYS A 91 -7.74 -5.09 1.35
CA LYS A 91 -9.03 -4.53 1.81
C LYS A 91 -9.43 -3.23 1.14
N ALA A 92 -8.69 -2.79 0.11
CA ALA A 92 -9.10 -1.62 -0.65
C ALA A 92 -10.48 -1.85 -1.28
N ALA A 93 -11.38 -0.89 -1.11
CA ALA A 93 -12.70 -0.88 -1.73
C ALA A 93 -13.63 -2.05 -1.35
N VAL A 94 -13.43 -2.66 -0.17
CA VAL A 94 -14.38 -3.67 0.35
C VAL A 94 -15.77 -3.04 0.42
N GLY A 95 -16.76 -3.75 -0.11
CA GLY A 95 -18.15 -3.30 -0.14
C GLY A 95 -18.53 -2.53 -1.40
N LEU A 96 -17.58 -2.12 -2.24
CA LEU A 96 -17.89 -1.38 -3.47
C LEU A 96 -18.16 -2.29 -4.65
N VAL A 97 -17.44 -3.39 -4.78
CA VAL A 97 -17.66 -4.38 -5.85
C VAL A 97 -17.98 -5.77 -5.33
N HIS A 98 -17.66 -6.05 -4.09
CA HIS A 98 -17.97 -7.29 -3.40
C HIS A 98 -18.21 -6.99 -1.91
N ALA A 99 -19.18 -7.66 -1.31
CA ALA A 99 -19.58 -7.36 0.07
C ALA A 99 -18.46 -7.62 1.09
N GLN A 100 -17.61 -8.61 0.85
CA GLN A 100 -16.63 -9.07 1.83
C GLN A 100 -15.18 -9.01 1.35
N ARG A 101 -14.95 -8.84 0.04
CA ARG A 101 -13.62 -8.84 -0.55
C ARG A 101 -13.23 -7.46 -1.04
N GLY A 102 -11.96 -7.15 -0.90
CA GLY A 102 -11.37 -5.95 -1.47
C GLY A 102 -10.80 -6.21 -2.85
N ILE A 103 -10.09 -5.22 -3.36
CA ILE A 103 -9.48 -5.25 -4.69
C ILE A 103 -7.96 -5.25 -4.53
N SER A 104 -7.31 -6.15 -5.26
CA SER A 104 -5.86 -6.29 -5.30
C SER A 104 -5.32 -5.92 -6.68
N LEU A 105 -4.19 -5.24 -6.70
CA LEU A 105 -3.44 -5.00 -7.94
C LEU A 105 -2.55 -6.21 -8.21
N ARG A 106 -2.72 -6.86 -9.35
CA ARG A 106 -1.96 -8.05 -9.74
C ARG A 106 -0.70 -7.67 -10.51
N PHE A 107 0.39 -8.39 -10.22
CA PHE A 107 1.70 -8.15 -10.82
C PHE A 107 2.14 -6.70 -10.67
N PRO A 108 2.18 -6.18 -9.41
CA PRO A 108 2.52 -4.78 -9.19
C PRO A 108 4.00 -4.52 -9.48
N ARG A 109 4.27 -3.33 -10.02
CA ARG A 109 5.61 -2.88 -10.32
C ARG A 109 5.77 -1.44 -9.87
N PHE A 110 6.81 -1.17 -9.08
CA PHE A 110 7.17 0.17 -8.65
C PHE A 110 7.66 0.98 -9.85
N LEU A 111 7.14 2.19 -10.01
CA LEU A 111 7.60 3.12 -11.03
C LEU A 111 8.44 4.23 -10.43
N ARG A 112 7.93 4.92 -9.42
CA ARG A 112 8.66 6.00 -8.75
C ARG A 112 7.98 6.40 -7.46
N GLU A 113 8.75 7.06 -6.58
CA GLU A 113 8.20 7.75 -5.43
C GLU A 113 7.67 9.12 -5.88
N ARG A 114 6.59 9.58 -5.25
CA ARG A 114 5.94 10.85 -5.57
C ARG A 114 6.04 11.79 -4.37
N PRO A 115 7.19 12.49 -4.19
CA PRO A 115 7.34 13.44 -3.08
C PRO A 115 6.48 14.69 -3.24
N ASP A 116 5.97 14.92 -4.45
CA ASP A 116 5.04 16.00 -4.78
C ASP A 116 3.61 15.75 -4.27
N LYS A 117 3.31 14.53 -3.79
CA LYS A 117 1.99 14.13 -3.34
C LYS A 117 1.97 13.75 -1.87
N SER A 118 0.82 13.98 -1.24
CA SER A 118 0.55 13.56 0.14
C SER A 118 -0.46 12.41 0.16
N VAL A 119 -0.73 11.88 1.35
CA VAL A 119 -1.73 10.82 1.53
C VAL A 119 -3.09 11.22 0.97
N ARG A 120 -3.43 12.51 1.01
CA ARG A 120 -4.70 13.01 0.45
C ARG A 120 -4.79 12.86 -1.07
N ASP A 121 -3.67 12.69 -1.74
CA ASP A 121 -3.61 12.55 -3.20
C ASP A 121 -3.54 11.09 -3.64
N ALA A 122 -3.54 10.15 -2.70
CA ALA A 122 -3.51 8.72 -3.00
C ALA A 122 -4.79 8.30 -3.72
N ALA A 123 -4.70 7.26 -4.54
CA ALA A 123 -5.86 6.69 -5.22
C ALA A 123 -6.96 6.37 -4.21
N THR A 124 -8.20 6.67 -4.57
CA THR A 124 -9.36 6.42 -3.71
C THR A 124 -9.93 5.04 -3.97
N PHE A 125 -10.68 4.52 -2.99
CA PHE A 125 -11.41 3.26 -3.16
C PHE A 125 -12.37 3.32 -4.35
N ALA A 126 -13.03 4.46 -4.56
CA ALA A 126 -13.95 4.63 -5.69
C ALA A 126 -13.21 4.54 -7.04
N GLU A 127 -12.03 5.14 -7.13
CA GLU A 127 -11.21 5.06 -8.35
C GLU A 127 -10.74 3.63 -8.61
N VAL A 128 -10.34 2.91 -7.57
CA VAL A 128 -9.91 1.51 -7.69
C VAL A 128 -11.09 0.64 -8.14
N ALA A 129 -12.26 0.83 -7.55
CA ALA A 129 -13.48 0.10 -7.91
C ALA A 129 -13.90 0.39 -9.36
N GLU A 130 -13.80 1.64 -9.80
CA GLU A 130 -14.14 2.04 -11.16
C GLU A 130 -13.20 1.37 -12.17
N ARG A 131 -11.90 1.38 -11.90
CA ARG A 131 -10.92 0.70 -12.75
C ARG A 131 -11.13 -0.80 -12.81
N TYR A 132 -11.51 -1.41 -11.68
CA TYR A 132 -11.85 -2.83 -11.64
C TYR A 132 -13.03 -3.13 -12.57
N ARG A 133 -14.11 -2.36 -12.48
CA ARG A 133 -15.32 -2.57 -13.30
C ARG A 133 -15.06 -2.33 -14.78
N ALA A 134 -14.11 -1.47 -15.13
CA ALA A 134 -13.79 -1.13 -16.51
C ALA A 134 -12.97 -2.21 -17.22
N GLN A 135 -12.48 -3.20 -16.51
CA GLN A 135 -11.69 -4.29 -17.09
C GLN A 135 -12.56 -5.22 -17.93
N SER A 136 -12.03 -5.67 -19.07
CA SER A 136 -12.76 -6.55 -19.99
C SER A 136 -13.00 -7.96 -19.43
N ASN A 137 -12.19 -8.38 -18.46
CA ASN A 137 -12.27 -9.71 -17.86
C ASN A 137 -13.23 -9.78 -16.66
N VAL A 138 -13.94 -8.70 -16.35
CA VAL A 138 -14.88 -8.65 -15.24
C VAL A 138 -16.28 -8.98 -15.75
N SER A 139 -16.98 -9.89 -15.08
CA SER A 139 -18.39 -10.15 -15.34
C SER A 139 -19.21 -8.91 -14.97
N LYS A 140 -19.97 -8.44 -15.91
CA LYS A 140 -20.84 -7.29 -15.70
C LYS A 140 -22.24 -7.75 -15.28
#